data_b6e7120a3a6eb23aed571696aba7513c
#
_entry.id   b6e7120a3a6eb23aed571696aba7513c
#
_cell.length_a   1.000
_cell.length_b   1.000
_cell.length_c   1.000
_cell.angle_alpha   90.00
_cell.angle_beta   90.00
_cell.angle_gamma   90.00
#
_symmetry.space_group_name_H-M   'P 1'
#
loop_
_entity.id
_entity.type
_entity.pdbx_description
1 polymer ?
#
loop_
_entity_poly.entity_id
_entity_poly.type
_entity_poly.pdbx_seq_one_letter_code
_entity_poly.pdbx_strand_id
1 'polypeptide(L)'
;MAREVFTQAGVGDYFNTHFVCLKLDAEKDKEHPFFQHFKATAFPAFFWLNGEGEIWDMHVGYAEPQEFLKLAAAAAQSDLNKQLDEGRRRWESGERTPDLIRDYVLGVLSKVEPDRVEPMMWEYLEGLSSELLETEENYRFLKRFMQRAEDNLAFRTLLNKAEIYQKYEKGY
;
A
#
# COMPACT_ATOMS: atom_id res chain seq x y z
N MET A 1 19.28 -6.00 6.67
CA MET A 1 18.48 -6.28 7.89
C MET A 1 18.98 -7.48 8.68
N ALA A 2 19.21 -8.66 8.10
CA ALA A 2 19.59 -9.86 8.89
C ALA A 2 20.85 -9.68 9.74
N ARG A 3 21.83 -8.88 9.30
CA ARG A 3 23.11 -8.67 10.01
C ARG A 3 23.17 -7.35 10.81
N GLU A 4 22.30 -6.41 10.57
CA GLU A 4 22.39 -5.05 11.09
C GLU A 4 21.20 -4.67 11.97
N VAL A 5 20.03 -5.28 11.72
CA VAL A 5 18.77 -4.98 12.43
C VAL A 5 18.43 -6.10 13.41
N PHE A 6 18.30 -7.33 12.91
CA PHE A 6 17.83 -8.46 13.77
C PHE A 6 18.86 -8.93 14.79
N THR A 7 20.13 -8.57 14.65
CA THR A 7 21.19 -8.85 15.60
C THR A 7 21.26 -7.85 16.76
N GLN A 8 20.50 -6.77 16.71
CA GLN A 8 20.44 -5.82 17.82
C GLN A 8 19.59 -6.37 18.96
N ALA A 9 20.16 -6.38 20.18
CA ALA A 9 19.51 -6.94 21.35
C ALA A 9 18.10 -6.37 21.58
N GLY A 10 17.92 -5.04 21.46
CA GLY A 10 16.62 -4.42 21.66
C GLY A 10 15.57 -4.83 20.62
N VAL A 11 15.97 -5.12 19.37
CA VAL A 11 15.07 -5.66 18.35
C VAL A 11 14.72 -7.11 18.67
N GLY A 12 15.73 -7.94 18.97
CA GLY A 12 15.53 -9.34 19.33
C GLY A 12 14.62 -9.50 20.56
N ASP A 13 14.90 -8.75 21.62
CA ASP A 13 14.11 -8.78 22.86
C ASP A 13 12.65 -8.38 22.63
N TYR A 14 12.41 -7.32 21.87
CA TYR A 14 11.06 -6.87 21.54
C TYR A 14 10.28 -7.92 20.75
N PHE A 15 10.87 -8.42 19.68
CA PHE A 15 10.18 -9.40 18.82
C PHE A 15 9.97 -10.75 19.52
N ASN A 16 10.94 -11.24 20.29
CA ASN A 16 10.80 -12.48 21.05
C ASN A 16 9.75 -12.38 22.17
N THR A 17 9.50 -11.16 22.68
CA THR A 17 8.48 -10.94 23.72
C THR A 17 7.08 -10.83 23.15
N HIS A 18 6.92 -10.23 21.96
CA HIS A 18 5.62 -9.84 21.44
C HIS A 18 5.15 -10.70 20.26
N PHE A 19 6.03 -11.43 19.59
CA PHE A 19 5.70 -12.16 18.37
C PHE A 19 6.32 -13.56 18.35
N VAL A 20 5.66 -14.47 17.65
CA VAL A 20 6.28 -15.70 17.15
C VAL A 20 6.87 -15.41 15.76
N CYS A 21 8.18 -15.45 15.64
CA CYS A 21 8.87 -15.03 14.42
C CYS A 21 9.20 -16.22 13.52
N LEU A 22 8.80 -16.16 12.25
CA LEU A 22 9.18 -17.09 11.21
C LEU A 22 9.98 -16.36 10.13
N LYS A 23 11.12 -16.93 9.73
CA LYS A 23 11.90 -16.44 8.61
C LYS A 23 11.85 -17.43 7.46
N LEU A 24 11.40 -16.97 6.30
CA LEU A 24 11.37 -17.74 5.06
C LEU A 24 12.35 -17.14 4.05
N ASP A 25 13.00 -17.97 3.28
CA ASP A 25 13.85 -17.61 2.15
C ASP A 25 13.04 -17.82 0.86
N ALA A 26 12.69 -16.72 0.17
CA ALA A 26 11.81 -16.79 -1.00
C ALA A 26 12.37 -17.61 -2.18
N GLU A 27 13.69 -17.86 -2.22
CA GLU A 27 14.29 -18.70 -3.24
C GLU A 27 14.32 -20.17 -2.84
N LYS A 28 14.60 -20.44 -1.54
CA LYS A 28 14.75 -21.82 -1.02
C LYS A 28 13.43 -22.43 -0.58
N ASP A 29 12.57 -21.59 0.02
CA ASP A 29 11.30 -22.00 0.62
C ASP A 29 10.10 -21.69 -0.29
N LYS A 30 10.31 -21.50 -1.60
CA LYS A 30 9.27 -21.07 -2.56
C LYS A 30 8.02 -21.94 -2.59
N GLU A 31 8.13 -23.23 -2.23
CA GLU A 31 7.02 -24.18 -2.13
C GLU A 31 6.28 -24.09 -0.79
N HIS A 32 6.76 -23.25 0.15
CA HIS A 32 6.09 -23.11 1.45
C HIS A 32 4.69 -22.51 1.27
N PRO A 33 3.65 -23.04 1.92
CA PRO A 33 2.26 -22.60 1.77
C PRO A 33 2.06 -21.10 1.96
N PHE A 34 2.91 -20.46 2.76
CA PHE A 34 2.90 -19.00 2.94
C PHE A 34 2.94 -18.24 1.62
N PHE A 35 3.81 -18.63 0.67
CA PHE A 35 3.95 -17.93 -0.61
C PHE A 35 2.80 -18.18 -1.59
N GLN A 36 1.92 -19.14 -1.30
CA GLN A 36 0.69 -19.35 -2.06
C GLN A 36 -0.41 -18.38 -1.63
N HIS A 37 -0.40 -17.96 -0.37
CA HIS A 37 -1.40 -17.07 0.22
C HIS A 37 -0.98 -15.60 0.24
N PHE A 38 0.31 -15.32 0.42
CA PHE A 38 0.83 -13.97 0.60
C PHE A 38 1.80 -13.61 -0.51
N LYS A 39 1.48 -12.57 -1.27
CA LYS A 39 2.32 -12.07 -2.36
C LYS A 39 3.17 -10.90 -1.85
N ALA A 40 4.49 -11.07 -1.85
CA ALA A 40 5.43 -9.97 -1.65
C ALA A 40 5.80 -9.35 -2.99
N THR A 41 5.68 -8.04 -3.11
CA THR A 41 6.05 -7.31 -4.33
C THR A 41 7.53 -7.02 -4.44
N ALA A 42 8.24 -7.03 -3.30
CA ALA A 42 9.70 -6.89 -3.20
C ALA A 42 10.20 -7.45 -1.86
N PHE A 43 11.54 -7.55 -1.69
CA PHE A 43 12.16 -8.07 -0.47
C PHE A 43 13.17 -7.08 0.13
N PRO A 44 13.35 -7.09 1.47
CA PRO A 44 12.65 -7.92 2.45
C PRO A 44 11.18 -7.53 2.58
N ALA A 45 10.31 -8.50 2.87
CA ALA A 45 8.90 -8.27 3.18
C ALA A 45 8.58 -8.85 4.56
N PHE A 46 7.78 -8.14 5.33
CA PHE A 46 7.35 -8.50 6.68
C PHE A 46 5.84 -8.56 6.71
N PHE A 47 5.32 -9.64 7.28
CA PHE A 47 3.89 -9.85 7.46
C PHE A 47 3.63 -10.06 8.94
N TRP A 48 2.76 -9.27 9.53
CA TRP A 48 2.23 -9.49 10.87
C TRP A 48 0.89 -10.17 10.73
N LEU A 49 0.76 -11.34 11.35
CA LEU A 49 -0.45 -12.16 11.27
C LEU A 49 -1.08 -12.26 12.67
N ASN A 50 -2.41 -12.41 12.70
CA ASN A 50 -3.13 -12.77 13.92
C ASN A 50 -3.03 -14.28 14.20
N GLY A 51 -3.68 -14.73 15.27
CA GLY A 51 -3.69 -16.15 15.67
C GLY A 51 -4.40 -17.08 14.68
N GLU A 52 -5.24 -16.54 13.83
CA GLU A 52 -5.97 -17.24 12.76
C GLU A 52 -5.17 -17.28 11.45
N GLY A 53 -4.01 -16.59 11.38
CA GLY A 53 -3.16 -16.54 10.20
C GLY A 53 -3.57 -15.46 9.18
N GLU A 54 -4.41 -14.52 9.57
CA GLU A 54 -4.81 -13.39 8.73
C GLU A 54 -3.82 -12.24 8.86
N ILE A 55 -3.64 -11.45 7.78
CA ILE A 55 -2.73 -10.31 7.79
C ILE A 55 -3.27 -9.20 8.69
N TRP A 56 -2.50 -8.84 9.68
CA TRP A 56 -2.73 -7.67 10.53
C TRP A 56 -2.10 -6.41 9.96
N ASP A 57 -0.86 -6.55 9.49
CA ASP A 57 -0.17 -5.49 8.76
C ASP A 57 0.96 -6.09 7.92
N MET A 58 1.54 -5.28 7.01
CA MET A 58 2.72 -5.67 6.27
C MET A 58 3.62 -4.47 5.95
N HIS A 59 4.90 -4.74 5.83
CA HIS A 59 5.90 -3.78 5.39
C HIS A 59 6.81 -4.40 4.35
N VAL A 60 7.16 -3.63 3.32
CA VAL A 60 8.08 -4.05 2.27
C VAL A 60 9.25 -3.07 2.22
N GLY A 61 10.47 -3.59 2.24
CA GLY A 61 11.69 -2.83 2.16
C GLY A 61 12.52 -2.86 3.43
N TYR A 62 13.66 -2.18 3.36
CA TYR A 62 14.56 -2.02 4.49
C TYR A 62 14.01 -0.98 5.48
N ALA A 63 14.16 -1.25 6.76
CA ALA A 63 13.92 -0.30 7.83
C ALA A 63 15.09 -0.34 8.83
N GLU A 64 15.48 0.83 9.33
CA GLU A 64 16.45 0.95 10.41
C GLU A 64 15.89 0.36 11.72
N PRO A 65 16.73 -0.06 12.69
CA PRO A 65 16.27 -0.75 13.89
C PRO A 65 15.17 -0.04 14.66
N GLN A 66 15.28 1.27 14.85
CA GLN A 66 14.30 2.07 15.57
C GLN A 66 12.98 2.21 14.78
N GLU A 67 13.08 2.32 13.47
CA GLU A 67 11.92 2.37 12.59
C GLU A 67 11.22 1.01 12.56
N PHE A 68 11.98 -0.09 12.49
CA PHE A 68 11.43 -1.44 12.49
C PHE A 68 10.66 -1.76 13.78
N LEU A 69 11.15 -1.29 14.93
CA LEU A 69 10.42 -1.38 16.20
C LEU A 69 9.12 -0.57 16.19
N LYS A 70 9.12 0.62 15.60
CA LYS A 70 7.89 1.43 15.44
C LYS A 70 6.89 0.75 14.53
N LEU A 71 7.34 0.17 13.41
CA LEU A 71 6.49 -0.60 12.51
C LEU A 71 5.85 -1.79 13.22
N ALA A 72 6.62 -2.54 13.98
CA ALA A 72 6.11 -3.68 14.75
C ALA A 72 5.10 -3.26 15.83
N ALA A 73 5.35 -2.15 16.53
CA ALA A 73 4.42 -1.60 17.52
C ALA A 73 3.11 -1.10 16.88
N ALA A 74 3.21 -0.47 15.70
CA ALA A 74 2.05 -0.04 14.94
C ALA A 74 1.25 -1.25 14.42
N ALA A 75 1.93 -2.28 13.91
CA ALA A 75 1.31 -3.51 13.44
C ALA A 75 0.51 -4.22 14.55
N ALA A 76 1.04 -4.25 15.78
CA ALA A 76 0.33 -4.83 16.94
C ALA A 76 -0.98 -4.10 17.31
N GLN A 77 -1.16 -2.88 16.81
CA GLN A 77 -2.38 -2.06 17.00
C GLN A 77 -3.20 -1.95 15.70
N SER A 78 -2.70 -2.47 14.61
CA SER A 78 -3.35 -2.43 13.30
C SER A 78 -4.45 -3.49 13.21
N ASP A 79 -5.52 -3.16 12.50
CA ASP A 79 -6.55 -4.11 12.09
C ASP A 79 -6.77 -3.95 10.59
N LEU A 80 -5.82 -4.48 9.83
CA LEU A 80 -5.81 -4.37 8.37
C LEU A 80 -7.06 -5.00 7.76
N ASN A 81 -7.51 -6.15 8.29
CA ASN A 81 -8.72 -6.81 7.81
C ASN A 81 -9.96 -5.96 8.02
N LYS A 82 -10.09 -5.32 9.19
CA LYS A 82 -11.20 -4.40 9.45
C LYS A 82 -11.17 -3.20 8.50
N GLN A 83 -9.98 -2.63 8.26
CA GLN A 83 -9.82 -1.53 7.30
C GLN A 83 -10.16 -1.98 5.87
N LEU A 84 -9.77 -3.21 5.48
CA LEU A 84 -10.14 -3.80 4.21
C LEU A 84 -11.65 -3.97 4.06
N ASP A 85 -12.32 -4.54 5.06
CA ASP A 85 -13.76 -4.79 5.03
C ASP A 85 -14.55 -3.47 5.04
N GLU A 86 -14.09 -2.48 5.79
CA GLU A 86 -14.71 -1.16 5.79
C GLU A 86 -14.55 -0.47 4.43
N GLY A 87 -13.34 -0.44 3.89
CA GLY A 87 -13.06 0.15 2.58
C GLY A 87 -13.83 -0.55 1.46
N ARG A 88 -13.91 -1.89 1.51
CA ARG A 88 -14.70 -2.68 0.57
C ARG A 88 -16.17 -2.33 0.61
N ARG A 89 -16.78 -2.27 1.80
CA ARG A 89 -18.19 -1.88 1.97
C ARG A 89 -18.48 -0.48 1.41
N ARG A 90 -17.62 0.49 1.69
CA ARG A 90 -17.75 1.85 1.18
C ARG A 90 -17.66 1.87 -0.36
N TRP A 91 -16.70 1.15 -0.93
CA TRP A 91 -16.59 1.01 -2.39
C TRP A 91 -17.82 0.35 -3.03
N GLU A 92 -18.29 -0.74 -2.47
CA GLU A 92 -19.48 -1.49 -2.95
C GLU A 92 -20.78 -0.69 -2.80
N SER A 93 -20.84 0.23 -1.83
CA SER A 93 -21.96 1.19 -1.68
C SER A 93 -21.96 2.30 -2.74
N GLY A 94 -20.94 2.34 -3.61
CA GLY A 94 -20.81 3.34 -4.67
C GLY A 94 -20.03 4.59 -4.26
N GLU A 95 -19.44 4.62 -3.05
CA GLU A 95 -18.62 5.76 -2.64
C GLU A 95 -17.36 5.86 -3.50
N ARG A 96 -17.10 7.09 -4.01
CA ARG A 96 -15.95 7.41 -4.86
C ARG A 96 -15.37 8.76 -4.44
N THR A 97 -14.78 8.79 -3.24
CA THR A 97 -14.19 10.01 -2.65
C THR A 97 -12.66 9.95 -2.67
N PRO A 98 -11.95 11.08 -2.75
CA PRO A 98 -10.49 11.12 -2.64
C PRO A 98 -9.97 10.45 -1.36
N ASP A 99 -10.67 10.61 -0.24
CA ASP A 99 -10.31 9.98 1.04
C ASP A 99 -10.38 8.46 0.95
N LEU A 100 -11.45 7.90 0.36
CA LEU A 100 -11.54 6.45 0.16
C LEU A 100 -10.42 5.93 -0.75
N ILE A 101 -10.07 6.68 -1.79
CA ILE A 101 -8.95 6.32 -2.68
C ILE A 101 -7.64 6.31 -1.90
N ARG A 102 -7.34 7.38 -1.15
CA ARG A 102 -6.10 7.49 -0.41
C ARG A 102 -5.97 6.42 0.66
N ASP A 103 -7.00 6.27 1.49
CA ASP A 103 -6.92 5.46 2.70
C ASP A 103 -7.15 3.98 2.41
N TYR A 104 -8.13 3.64 1.58
CA TYR A 104 -8.43 2.25 1.24
C TYR A 104 -7.63 1.75 0.03
N VAL A 105 -7.77 2.38 -1.14
CA VAL A 105 -7.19 1.83 -2.38
C VAL A 105 -5.66 1.92 -2.35
N LEU A 106 -5.12 3.09 -2.02
CA LEU A 106 -3.67 3.31 -2.02
C LEU A 106 -3.01 2.95 -0.69
N GLY A 107 -3.72 3.05 0.43
CA GLY A 107 -3.21 2.77 1.76
C GLY A 107 -3.26 1.29 2.13
N VAL A 108 -4.42 0.68 2.03
CA VAL A 108 -4.69 -0.67 2.52
C VAL A 108 -4.64 -1.70 1.40
N LEU A 109 -5.48 -1.54 0.37
CA LEU A 109 -5.61 -2.52 -0.71
C LEU A 109 -4.29 -2.74 -1.47
N SER A 110 -3.50 -1.67 -1.65
CA SER A 110 -2.19 -1.75 -2.32
C SER A 110 -1.20 -2.68 -1.63
N LYS A 111 -1.38 -2.95 -0.35
CA LYS A 111 -0.53 -3.85 0.44
C LYS A 111 -0.92 -5.32 0.23
N VAL A 112 -2.20 -5.61 0.11
CA VAL A 112 -2.74 -6.99 0.13
C VAL A 112 -3.22 -7.49 -1.22
N GLU A 113 -3.81 -6.62 -2.03
CA GLU A 113 -4.33 -6.92 -3.37
C GLU A 113 -3.82 -5.89 -4.40
N PRO A 114 -2.50 -5.75 -4.62
CA PRO A 114 -1.93 -4.70 -5.47
C PRO A 114 -2.43 -4.71 -6.90
N ASP A 115 -2.80 -5.88 -7.43
CA ASP A 115 -3.32 -6.05 -8.78
C ASP A 115 -4.71 -5.38 -8.98
N ARG A 116 -5.43 -5.10 -7.89
CA ARG A 116 -6.73 -4.42 -7.92
C ARG A 116 -6.65 -2.90 -7.88
N VAL A 117 -5.51 -2.36 -7.49
CA VAL A 117 -5.36 -0.90 -7.30
C VAL A 117 -5.57 -0.15 -8.60
N GLU A 118 -4.91 -0.58 -9.67
CA GLU A 118 -4.98 0.12 -10.96
C GLU A 118 -6.39 0.12 -11.56
N PRO A 119 -7.12 -1.01 -11.66
CA PRO A 119 -8.51 -1.01 -12.11
C PRO A 119 -9.42 -0.09 -11.29
N MET A 120 -9.30 -0.10 -9.97
CA MET A 120 -10.12 0.75 -9.09
C MET A 120 -9.78 2.23 -9.23
N MET A 121 -8.51 2.56 -9.43
CA MET A 121 -8.11 3.94 -9.73
C MET A 121 -8.71 4.45 -11.04
N TRP A 122 -8.73 3.61 -12.10
CA TRP A 122 -9.36 3.97 -13.37
C TRP A 122 -10.86 4.17 -13.22
N GLU A 123 -11.57 3.26 -12.55
CA GLU A 123 -12.99 3.39 -12.25
C GLU A 123 -13.31 4.71 -11.54
N TYR A 124 -12.47 5.09 -10.55
CA TYR A 124 -12.61 6.36 -9.85
C TYR A 124 -12.41 7.56 -10.78
N LEU A 125 -11.29 7.61 -11.52
CA LEU A 125 -10.92 8.75 -12.35
C LEU A 125 -11.88 8.95 -13.53
N GLU A 126 -12.37 7.87 -14.14
CA GLU A 126 -13.34 7.90 -15.23
C GLU A 126 -14.71 8.41 -14.78
N GLY A 127 -15.06 8.18 -13.51
CA GLY A 127 -16.32 8.66 -12.93
C GLY A 127 -16.32 10.13 -12.50
N LEU A 128 -15.15 10.81 -12.54
CA LEU A 128 -15.04 12.21 -12.08
C LEU A 128 -15.56 13.22 -13.10
N SER A 129 -16.23 14.27 -12.59
CA SER A 129 -16.52 15.46 -13.39
C SER A 129 -15.23 16.21 -13.77
N SER A 130 -15.32 17.05 -14.82
CA SER A 130 -14.18 17.90 -15.22
C SER A 130 -13.64 18.76 -14.09
N GLU A 131 -14.53 19.31 -13.25
CA GLU A 131 -14.15 20.17 -12.12
C GLU A 131 -13.39 19.37 -11.04
N LEU A 132 -13.83 18.14 -10.76
CA LEU A 132 -13.13 17.27 -9.78
C LEU A 132 -11.78 16.81 -10.32
N LEU A 133 -11.66 16.51 -11.61
CA LEU A 133 -10.37 16.20 -12.25
C LEU A 133 -9.36 17.33 -12.12
N GLU A 134 -9.82 18.59 -12.01
CA GLU A 134 -8.98 19.79 -11.90
C GLU A 134 -8.49 20.08 -10.46
N THR A 135 -8.88 19.27 -9.49
CA THR A 135 -8.37 19.40 -8.11
C THR A 135 -6.92 18.94 -8.00
N GLU A 136 -6.18 19.53 -7.06
CA GLU A 136 -4.77 19.18 -6.82
C GLU A 136 -4.61 17.70 -6.45
N GLU A 137 -5.51 17.16 -5.63
CA GLU A 137 -5.45 15.78 -5.18
C GLU A 137 -5.63 14.80 -6.35
N ASN A 138 -6.64 15.01 -7.20
CA ASN A 138 -6.86 14.18 -8.37
C ASN A 138 -5.76 14.36 -9.43
N TYR A 139 -5.18 15.56 -9.56
CA TYR A 139 -3.97 15.74 -10.35
C TYR A 139 -2.81 14.88 -9.87
N ARG A 140 -2.56 14.80 -8.56
CA ARG A 140 -1.51 13.95 -7.98
C ARG A 140 -1.77 12.46 -8.25
N PHE A 141 -3.02 12.02 -8.19
CA PHE A 141 -3.39 10.65 -8.56
C PHE A 141 -3.11 10.38 -10.04
N LEU A 142 -3.56 11.25 -10.94
CA LEU A 142 -3.30 11.14 -12.38
C LEU A 142 -1.78 11.06 -12.66
N LYS A 143 -0.99 11.95 -12.07
CA LYS A 143 0.47 11.99 -12.25
C LYS A 143 1.13 10.68 -11.81
N ARG A 144 0.70 10.11 -10.70
CA ARG A 144 1.23 8.82 -10.19
C ARG A 144 0.96 7.67 -11.16
N PHE A 145 -0.21 7.64 -11.80
CA PHE A 145 -0.62 6.58 -12.72
C PHE A 145 -0.14 6.79 -14.16
N MET A 146 0.13 8.02 -14.57
CA MET A 146 0.72 8.32 -15.87
C MET A 146 2.07 7.61 -16.09
N GLN A 147 2.87 7.46 -15.05
CA GLN A 147 4.22 6.89 -15.13
C GLN A 147 4.27 5.40 -15.51
N ARG A 148 3.12 4.72 -15.56
CA ARG A 148 3.03 3.27 -15.77
C ARG A 148 2.55 2.84 -17.16
N ALA A 149 2.06 3.76 -18.00
CA ALA A 149 1.55 3.42 -19.33
C ALA A 149 1.68 4.58 -20.32
N GLU A 150 2.18 4.29 -21.53
CA GLU A 150 2.53 5.30 -22.55
C GLU A 150 1.34 5.97 -23.22
N ASP A 151 0.13 5.40 -23.21
CA ASP A 151 -1.08 6.01 -23.79
C ASP A 151 -2.34 5.56 -23.05
N ASN A 152 -2.60 6.17 -21.91
CA ASN A 152 -3.79 5.90 -21.10
C ASN A 152 -4.61 7.18 -20.86
N LEU A 153 -5.77 7.01 -20.23
CA LEU A 153 -6.67 8.11 -19.89
C LEU A 153 -5.98 9.20 -19.05
N ALA A 154 -5.09 8.83 -18.11
CA ALA A 154 -4.36 9.78 -17.28
C ALA A 154 -3.48 10.69 -18.13
N PHE A 155 -2.71 10.12 -19.06
CA PHE A 155 -1.84 10.87 -19.95
C PHE A 155 -2.64 11.84 -20.81
N ARG A 156 -3.72 11.38 -21.45
CA ARG A 156 -4.62 12.24 -22.26
C ARG A 156 -5.25 13.34 -21.42
N THR A 157 -5.72 13.04 -20.22
CA THR A 157 -6.31 14.03 -19.32
C THR A 157 -5.28 15.06 -18.89
N LEU A 158 -4.06 14.65 -18.54
CA LEU A 158 -2.97 15.56 -18.16
C LEU A 158 -2.58 16.48 -19.32
N LEU A 159 -2.50 15.97 -20.54
CA LEU A 159 -2.23 16.77 -21.72
C LEU A 159 -3.33 17.80 -21.99
N ASN A 160 -4.59 17.36 -21.96
CA ASN A 160 -5.73 18.24 -22.26
C ASN A 160 -5.96 19.33 -21.20
N LYS A 161 -5.48 19.12 -19.98
CA LYS A 161 -5.63 20.04 -18.85
C LYS A 161 -4.29 20.62 -18.37
N ALA A 162 -3.25 20.57 -19.19
CA ALA A 162 -1.88 20.98 -18.81
C ALA A 162 -1.81 22.41 -18.28
N GLU A 163 -2.53 23.36 -18.87
CA GLU A 163 -2.56 24.76 -18.42
C GLU A 163 -3.14 24.89 -17.01
N ILE A 164 -4.19 24.12 -16.70
CA ILE A 164 -4.84 24.13 -15.37
C ILE A 164 -3.89 23.56 -14.32
N TYR A 165 -3.18 22.50 -14.66
CA TYR A 165 -2.29 21.80 -13.73
C TYR A 165 -0.95 22.51 -13.48
N GLN A 166 -0.55 23.46 -14.33
CA GLN A 166 0.68 24.26 -14.10
C GLN A 166 0.69 24.99 -12.75
N LYS A 167 -0.47 25.32 -12.19
CA LYS A 167 -0.57 25.93 -10.86
C LYS A 167 -0.07 25.02 -9.74
N TYR A 168 -0.13 23.70 -9.92
CA TYR A 168 0.28 22.71 -8.93
C TYR A 168 1.76 22.31 -9.06
N GLU A 169 2.40 22.62 -10.20
CA GLU A 169 3.84 22.35 -10.43
C GLU A 169 4.75 23.47 -9.87
N LYS A 170 4.22 24.66 -9.63
CA LYS A 170 5.01 25.83 -9.18
C LYS A 170 5.33 25.85 -7.69
N GLY A 171 5.02 24.79 -6.95
CA GLY A 171 5.20 24.67 -5.50
C GLY A 171 6.40 23.84 -5.06
N TYR A 172 7.39 23.59 -5.94
CA TYR A 172 8.63 22.87 -5.62
C TYR A 172 9.84 23.74 -5.92
#